data_1ec34eeea3e72c95aeac4a08f5290fb8
#
_entry.id   1ec34eeea3e72c95aeac4a08f5290fb8
#
_cell.length_a   1.000
_cell.length_b   1.000
_cell.length_c   1.000
_cell.angle_alpha   90.00
_cell.angle_beta   90.00
_cell.angle_gamma   90.00
#
_symmetry.space_group_name_H-M   'P 1'
#
loop_
_entity.id
_entity.type
_entity.pdbx_description
1 polymer ?
#
loop_
_entity_poly.entity_id
_entity_poly.type
_entity_poly.pdbx_seq_one_letter_code
_entity_poly.pdbx_strand_id
1 'polypeptide(L)'
;MLIGPFPNPISGVSIANKVVKELLSNELNFSVGTVNTSNPNFDEDLGKFSFKKFFFYLKLNLFFFKIFKYNVIYMTPGQTFYGVLKYAFFIVTAFFLKKEMIIHVHGNFLGKEYSSLSGFKRKLFHFLISRFTKGIVLSDSLKQNLSPFLREEVIYSLPNFAQDYLYKDDKKLVIEELRIFYLSNLMKEKGILSLLKALNILERNNIHYRAKIAGNIDQKYSKKISELLNGLKNTEYIGVVDGDKKKNLLNWGNVFVLPTFYKMEGQPITILEAMATKNLIITTNHAGISDIFKDQKNGFFVEKNNVESIQKILSYIAENKNQISKIANYNQAYFLNNFTLKKFKKNLVEIMNE
;
A
#
# COMPACT_ATOMS: atom_id res chain seq x y z
N MET A 1 -8.96 -6.04 -20.03
CA MET A 1 -9.23 -7.06 -18.96
C MET A 1 -8.28 -6.83 -17.80
N LEU A 2 -8.77 -6.76 -16.54
CA LEU A 2 -7.95 -6.63 -15.34
C LEU A 2 -7.70 -8.01 -14.70
N ILE A 3 -6.43 -8.35 -14.47
CA ILE A 3 -6.01 -9.60 -13.82
C ILE A 3 -5.20 -9.24 -12.58
N GLY A 4 -5.72 -9.52 -11.41
CA GLY A 4 -5.08 -9.15 -10.14
C GLY A 4 -5.91 -9.52 -8.92
N PRO A 5 -5.40 -9.24 -7.71
CA PRO A 5 -6.17 -9.44 -6.49
C PRO A 5 -7.30 -8.40 -6.38
N PHE A 6 -8.48 -8.87 -5.97
CA PHE A 6 -9.63 -8.04 -5.59
C PHE A 6 -10.05 -8.38 -4.16
N PRO A 7 -10.77 -7.49 -3.45
CA PRO A 7 -11.33 -7.82 -2.13
C PRO A 7 -12.31 -9.02 -2.20
N ASN A 8 -12.36 -9.97 -1.26
CA ASN A 8 -11.50 -10.20 -0.13
C ASN A 8 -10.32 -11.13 -0.44
N PRO A 9 -9.15 -11.05 0.25
CA PRO A 9 -8.85 -10.22 1.41
C PRO A 9 -8.57 -8.75 1.04
N ILE A 10 -8.79 -7.83 2.01
CA ILE A 10 -8.54 -6.41 1.83
C ILE A 10 -7.03 -6.14 1.93
N SER A 11 -6.48 -5.55 0.88
CA SER A 11 -5.09 -5.08 0.81
C SER A 11 -5.02 -3.81 -0.02
N GLY A 12 -3.91 -3.06 0.06
CA GLY A 12 -3.73 -1.86 -0.77
C GLY A 12 -3.91 -2.15 -2.27
N VAL A 13 -3.34 -3.26 -2.76
CA VAL A 13 -3.46 -3.67 -4.18
C VAL A 13 -4.89 -4.08 -4.52
N SER A 14 -5.58 -4.84 -3.64
CA SER A 14 -6.95 -5.28 -3.95
C SER A 14 -7.94 -4.11 -3.97
N ILE A 15 -7.76 -3.10 -3.11
CA ILE A 15 -8.52 -1.85 -3.14
C ILE A 15 -8.22 -1.07 -4.43
N ALA A 16 -6.94 -0.91 -4.78
CA ALA A 16 -6.55 -0.20 -6.00
C ALA A 16 -7.15 -0.85 -7.25
N ASN A 17 -7.09 -2.18 -7.38
CA ASN A 17 -7.70 -2.90 -8.50
C ASN A 17 -9.23 -2.75 -8.55
N LYS A 18 -9.91 -2.77 -7.39
CA LYS A 18 -11.35 -2.51 -7.33
C LYS A 18 -11.67 -1.12 -7.88
N VAL A 19 -10.93 -0.10 -7.44
CA VAL A 19 -11.12 1.28 -7.88
C VAL A 19 -10.78 1.45 -9.36
N VAL A 20 -9.67 0.89 -9.85
CA VAL A 20 -9.33 0.89 -11.29
C VAL A 20 -10.46 0.28 -12.12
N LYS A 21 -11.01 -0.87 -11.68
CA LYS A 21 -12.16 -1.49 -12.35
C LYS A 21 -13.36 -0.54 -12.39
N GLU A 22 -13.73 0.05 -11.26
CA GLU A 22 -14.89 0.96 -11.16
C GLU A 22 -14.70 2.20 -12.04
N LEU A 23 -13.52 2.81 -12.00
CA LEU A 23 -13.21 4.00 -12.80
C LEU A 23 -13.28 3.72 -14.31
N LEU A 24 -12.65 2.63 -14.77
CA LEU A 24 -12.64 2.28 -16.19
C LEU A 24 -14.02 1.78 -16.66
N SER A 25 -14.81 1.10 -15.81
CA SER A 25 -16.16 0.66 -16.17
C SER A 25 -17.15 1.82 -16.34
N ASN A 26 -16.84 2.97 -15.74
CA ASN A 26 -17.65 4.19 -15.86
C ASN A 26 -17.23 5.08 -17.05
N GLU A 27 -16.19 4.69 -17.81
CA GLU A 27 -15.79 5.36 -19.04
C GLU A 27 -16.44 4.68 -20.25
N LEU A 28 -17.06 5.46 -21.12
CA LEU A 28 -17.83 4.97 -22.30
C LEU A 28 -17.01 4.09 -23.25
N ASN A 29 -15.69 4.32 -23.30
CA ASN A 29 -14.79 3.62 -24.24
C ASN A 29 -14.22 2.30 -23.72
N PHE A 30 -14.54 1.90 -22.47
CA PHE A 30 -13.95 0.69 -21.87
C PHE A 30 -15.00 -0.37 -21.52
N SER A 31 -14.81 -1.57 -22.05
CA SER A 31 -15.50 -2.78 -21.57
C SER A 31 -14.56 -3.55 -20.64
N VAL A 32 -14.91 -3.64 -19.36
CA VAL A 32 -14.01 -4.14 -18.32
C VAL A 32 -14.40 -5.52 -17.82
N GLY A 33 -13.57 -6.53 -18.12
CA GLY A 33 -13.66 -7.85 -17.49
C GLY A 33 -12.56 -8.06 -16.46
N THR A 34 -12.79 -8.98 -15.52
CA THR A 34 -11.84 -9.24 -14.43
C THR A 34 -11.53 -10.73 -14.26
N VAL A 35 -10.30 -11.01 -13.80
CA VAL A 35 -9.89 -12.29 -13.22
C VAL A 35 -9.31 -12.00 -11.83
N ASN A 36 -10.03 -12.46 -10.79
CA ASN A 36 -9.58 -12.29 -9.41
C ASN A 36 -8.52 -13.35 -9.07
N THR A 37 -7.33 -12.91 -8.69
CA THR A 37 -6.22 -13.77 -8.29
C THR A 37 -6.08 -13.89 -6.77
N SER A 38 -6.96 -13.27 -5.98
CA SER A 38 -7.00 -13.43 -4.51
C SER A 38 -7.38 -14.85 -4.12
N ASN A 39 -6.76 -15.36 -3.07
CA ASN A 39 -7.22 -16.57 -2.41
C ASN A 39 -7.44 -16.26 -0.92
N PRO A 40 -8.69 -16.26 -0.44
CA PRO A 40 -9.03 -15.92 0.94
C PRO A 40 -8.53 -16.96 1.96
N ASN A 41 -8.22 -18.17 1.51
CA ASN A 41 -7.90 -19.32 2.39
C ASN A 41 -6.40 -19.54 2.60
N PHE A 42 -5.51 -18.65 2.10
CA PHE A 42 -4.07 -18.80 2.26
C PHE A 42 -3.52 -17.90 3.35
N ASP A 43 -3.25 -18.51 4.48
CA ASP A 43 -2.62 -17.92 5.67
C ASP A 43 -1.09 -18.18 5.70
N GLU A 44 -0.48 -18.38 4.53
CA GLU A 44 0.92 -18.80 4.41
C GLU A 44 1.86 -17.64 4.09
N ASP A 45 3.12 -17.80 4.48
CA ASP A 45 4.19 -16.85 4.18
C ASP A 45 4.26 -16.44 2.71
N LEU A 46 4.41 -15.16 2.46
CA LEU A 46 4.55 -14.60 1.12
C LEU A 46 5.82 -15.12 0.43
N GLY A 47 5.65 -15.61 -0.81
CA GLY A 47 6.78 -16.06 -1.64
C GLY A 47 7.19 -17.52 -1.46
N LYS A 48 6.60 -18.28 -0.54
CA LYS A 48 6.86 -19.71 -0.40
C LYS A 48 5.99 -20.55 -1.35
N PHE A 49 6.57 -21.66 -1.84
CA PHE A 49 5.86 -22.64 -2.66
C PHE A 49 4.91 -23.48 -1.79
N SER A 50 3.73 -23.77 -2.33
CA SER A 50 2.76 -24.70 -1.74
C SER A 50 2.01 -25.40 -2.87
N PHE A 51 1.82 -26.73 -2.78
CA PHE A 51 1.06 -27.50 -3.75
C PHE A 51 -0.40 -27.04 -3.87
N LYS A 52 -1.04 -26.66 -2.74
CA LYS A 52 -2.39 -26.09 -2.75
C LYS A 52 -2.45 -24.78 -3.56
N LYS A 53 -1.46 -23.88 -3.37
CA LYS A 53 -1.33 -22.67 -4.17
C LYS A 53 -1.08 -23.00 -5.64
N PHE A 54 -0.21 -23.97 -5.93
CA PHE A 54 0.10 -24.36 -7.30
C PHE A 54 -1.17 -24.81 -8.05
N PHE A 55 -1.95 -25.75 -7.51
CA PHE A 55 -3.19 -26.22 -8.13
C PHE A 55 -4.26 -25.12 -8.24
N PHE A 56 -4.37 -24.25 -7.24
CA PHE A 56 -5.27 -23.11 -7.31
C PHE A 56 -4.92 -22.19 -8.48
N TYR A 57 -3.64 -21.81 -8.62
CA TYR A 57 -3.23 -20.94 -9.72
C TYR A 57 -3.21 -21.65 -11.08
N LEU A 58 -2.95 -22.94 -11.13
CA LEU A 58 -3.12 -23.72 -12.33
C LEU A 58 -4.58 -23.66 -12.83
N LYS A 59 -5.54 -23.92 -11.94
CA LYS A 59 -6.97 -23.79 -12.24
C LYS A 59 -7.36 -22.36 -12.66
N LEU A 60 -6.79 -21.35 -12.00
CA LEU A 60 -7.02 -19.95 -12.33
C LEU A 60 -6.53 -19.63 -13.76
N ASN A 61 -5.38 -20.18 -14.13
CA ASN A 61 -4.81 -19.97 -15.48
C ASN A 61 -5.67 -20.57 -16.60
N LEU A 62 -6.58 -21.52 -16.32
CA LEU A 62 -7.53 -21.98 -17.32
C LEU A 62 -8.46 -20.86 -17.83
N PHE A 63 -8.58 -19.74 -17.09
CA PHE A 63 -9.32 -18.57 -17.57
C PHE A 63 -8.57 -17.74 -18.63
N PHE A 64 -7.40 -18.20 -19.11
CA PHE A 64 -6.63 -17.49 -20.13
C PHE A 64 -7.42 -17.25 -21.43
N PHE A 65 -8.38 -18.13 -21.77
CA PHE A 65 -9.25 -17.95 -22.96
C PHE A 65 -10.08 -16.64 -22.91
N LYS A 66 -10.32 -16.05 -21.73
CA LYS A 66 -10.99 -14.74 -21.64
C LYS A 66 -10.22 -13.62 -22.33
N ILE A 67 -8.88 -13.76 -22.46
CA ILE A 67 -8.00 -12.77 -23.12
C ILE A 67 -8.44 -12.50 -24.55
N PHE A 68 -8.97 -13.49 -25.27
CA PHE A 68 -9.41 -13.33 -26.66
C PHE A 68 -10.41 -12.19 -26.85
N LYS A 69 -11.22 -11.90 -25.85
CA LYS A 69 -12.30 -10.90 -25.90
C LYS A 69 -11.82 -9.46 -25.62
N TYR A 70 -10.55 -9.25 -25.24
CA TYR A 70 -10.05 -7.93 -24.81
C TYR A 70 -8.82 -7.53 -25.60
N ASN A 71 -8.66 -6.24 -25.87
CA ASN A 71 -7.51 -5.68 -26.57
C ASN A 71 -6.37 -5.33 -25.60
N VAL A 72 -6.71 -4.83 -24.41
CA VAL A 72 -5.77 -4.40 -23.38
C VAL A 72 -5.86 -5.33 -22.18
N ILE A 73 -4.70 -5.81 -21.71
CA ILE A 73 -4.56 -6.70 -20.54
C ILE A 73 -3.76 -5.99 -19.45
N TYR A 74 -4.44 -5.58 -18.42
CA TYR A 74 -3.85 -4.91 -17.25
C TYR A 74 -3.64 -5.90 -16.12
N MET A 75 -2.41 -6.03 -15.62
CA MET A 75 -2.02 -7.02 -14.62
C MET A 75 -1.33 -6.38 -13.42
N THR A 76 -1.67 -6.86 -12.21
CA THR A 76 -1.02 -6.48 -10.96
C THR A 76 -0.38 -7.71 -10.30
N PRO A 77 0.73 -8.23 -10.84
CA PRO A 77 1.39 -9.41 -10.28
C PRO A 77 2.06 -9.11 -8.94
N GLY A 78 2.24 -10.17 -8.13
CA GLY A 78 3.10 -10.08 -6.96
C GLY A 78 4.57 -9.89 -7.37
N GLN A 79 5.37 -9.34 -6.47
CA GLN A 79 6.74 -8.89 -6.76
C GLN A 79 7.81 -9.99 -6.65
N THR A 80 7.44 -11.23 -6.28
CA THR A 80 8.35 -12.38 -6.18
C THR A 80 8.30 -13.24 -7.44
N PHE A 81 9.28 -14.13 -7.62
CA PHE A 81 9.32 -15.07 -8.74
C PHE A 81 7.99 -15.82 -8.89
N TYR A 82 7.49 -16.44 -7.83
CA TYR A 82 6.21 -17.14 -7.87
C TYR A 82 5.01 -16.20 -7.99
N GLY A 83 5.16 -14.94 -7.51
CA GLY A 83 4.16 -13.89 -7.67
C GLY A 83 3.95 -13.50 -9.14
N VAL A 84 4.99 -13.54 -9.97
CA VAL A 84 4.93 -13.32 -11.42
C VAL A 84 4.55 -14.62 -12.16
N LEU A 85 5.17 -15.74 -11.77
CA LEU A 85 4.97 -17.04 -12.43
C LEU A 85 3.49 -17.46 -12.48
N LYS A 86 2.71 -17.14 -11.46
CA LYS A 86 1.26 -17.43 -11.46
C LYS A 86 0.48 -16.74 -12.57
N TYR A 87 1.05 -15.73 -13.23
CA TYR A 87 0.45 -15.04 -14.38
C TYR A 87 0.99 -15.54 -15.73
N ALA A 88 1.91 -16.52 -15.74
CA ALA A 88 2.65 -16.90 -16.94
C ALA A 88 1.77 -17.24 -18.15
N PHE A 89 0.70 -18.03 -17.96
CA PHE A 89 -0.22 -18.38 -19.06
C PHE A 89 -0.96 -17.16 -19.60
N PHE A 90 -1.37 -16.23 -18.75
CA PHE A 90 -2.00 -14.99 -19.19
C PHE A 90 -1.01 -14.13 -19.98
N ILE A 91 0.24 -13.99 -19.49
CA ILE A 91 1.29 -13.21 -20.14
C ILE A 91 1.63 -13.81 -21.52
N VAL A 92 1.90 -15.11 -21.56
CA VAL A 92 2.27 -15.80 -22.79
C VAL A 92 1.14 -15.76 -23.83
N THR A 93 -0.11 -16.03 -23.40
CA THR A 93 -1.26 -15.95 -24.29
C THR A 93 -1.49 -14.53 -24.83
N ALA A 94 -1.42 -13.51 -23.97
CA ALA A 94 -1.59 -12.12 -24.40
C ALA A 94 -0.48 -11.70 -25.38
N PHE A 95 0.77 -12.13 -25.15
CA PHE A 95 1.90 -11.88 -26.03
C PHE A 95 1.69 -12.50 -27.42
N PHE A 96 1.33 -13.79 -27.51
CA PHE A 96 1.09 -14.44 -28.82
C PHE A 96 -0.11 -13.85 -29.56
N LEU A 97 -1.10 -13.36 -28.84
CA LEU A 97 -2.25 -12.65 -29.42
C LEU A 97 -1.96 -11.18 -29.73
N LYS A 98 -0.72 -10.73 -29.55
CA LYS A 98 -0.28 -9.33 -29.78
C LYS A 98 -1.17 -8.31 -29.06
N LYS A 99 -1.64 -8.63 -27.83
CA LYS A 99 -2.44 -7.72 -27.02
C LYS A 99 -1.55 -6.65 -26.41
N GLU A 100 -2.11 -5.46 -26.19
CA GLU A 100 -1.47 -4.45 -25.35
C GLU A 100 -1.45 -4.95 -23.90
N MET A 101 -0.28 -4.90 -23.26
CA MET A 101 -0.07 -5.49 -21.94
C MET A 101 0.52 -4.47 -20.99
N ILE A 102 -0.23 -4.18 -19.92
CA ILE A 102 0.17 -3.21 -18.90
C ILE A 102 0.46 -3.94 -17.60
N ILE A 103 1.66 -3.75 -17.04
CA ILE A 103 2.02 -4.20 -15.69
C ILE A 103 1.95 -3.04 -14.72
N HIS A 104 1.18 -3.16 -13.62
CA HIS A 104 1.18 -2.19 -12.54
C HIS A 104 1.80 -2.78 -11.27
N VAL A 105 2.94 -2.23 -10.85
CA VAL A 105 3.71 -2.70 -9.69
C VAL A 105 3.42 -1.83 -8.47
N HIS A 106 2.85 -2.43 -7.43
CA HIS A 106 2.45 -1.74 -6.21
C HIS A 106 3.49 -1.78 -5.07
N GLY A 107 4.76 -1.97 -5.39
CA GLY A 107 5.80 -2.02 -4.36
C GLY A 107 7.21 -1.81 -4.88
N ASN A 108 8.21 -2.04 -4.00
CA ASN A 108 9.64 -1.77 -4.25
C ASN A 108 10.50 -3.04 -4.18
N PHE A 109 10.01 -4.16 -4.70
CA PHE A 109 10.75 -5.42 -4.55
C PHE A 109 11.01 -6.17 -5.86
N LEU A 110 10.29 -5.87 -6.94
CA LEU A 110 10.38 -6.61 -8.20
C LEU A 110 11.80 -6.60 -8.78
N GLY A 111 12.45 -5.44 -8.84
CA GLY A 111 13.83 -5.30 -9.33
C GLY A 111 14.84 -5.99 -8.40
N LYS A 112 14.62 -5.92 -7.08
CA LYS A 112 15.44 -6.61 -6.08
C LYS A 112 15.32 -8.13 -6.18
N GLU A 113 14.10 -8.64 -6.36
CA GLU A 113 13.87 -10.06 -6.62
C GLU A 113 14.64 -10.50 -7.87
N TYR A 114 14.49 -9.79 -8.98
CA TYR A 114 15.21 -10.09 -10.22
C TYR A 114 16.74 -10.14 -10.03
N SER A 115 17.29 -9.19 -9.29
CA SER A 115 18.73 -9.15 -9.00
C SER A 115 19.20 -10.33 -8.14
N SER A 116 18.31 -10.88 -7.29
CA SER A 116 18.61 -12.03 -6.44
C SER A 116 18.47 -13.39 -7.13
N LEU A 117 17.77 -13.43 -8.28
CA LEU A 117 17.56 -14.64 -9.05
C LEU A 117 18.78 -14.97 -9.92
N SER A 118 18.99 -16.28 -10.16
CA SER A 118 20.04 -16.80 -11.04
C SER A 118 19.53 -17.87 -12.01
N GLY A 119 20.33 -18.23 -12.99
CA GLY A 119 20.07 -19.32 -13.92
C GLY A 119 18.72 -19.23 -14.64
N PHE A 120 18.02 -20.35 -14.73
CA PHE A 120 16.74 -20.46 -15.45
C PHE A 120 15.65 -19.55 -14.84
N LYS A 121 15.58 -19.44 -13.52
CA LYS A 121 14.57 -18.58 -12.87
C LYS A 121 14.71 -17.12 -13.27
N ARG A 122 15.94 -16.60 -13.33
CA ARG A 122 16.22 -15.23 -13.75
C ARG A 122 15.83 -15.00 -15.22
N LYS A 123 16.18 -15.96 -16.11
CA LYS A 123 15.83 -15.88 -17.53
C LYS A 123 14.31 -15.90 -17.74
N LEU A 124 13.60 -16.79 -17.06
CA LEU A 124 12.14 -16.89 -17.15
C LEU A 124 11.44 -15.63 -16.59
N PHE A 125 11.91 -15.13 -15.45
CA PHE A 125 11.36 -13.91 -14.84
C PHE A 125 11.53 -12.71 -15.79
N HIS A 126 12.72 -12.54 -16.35
CA HIS A 126 12.99 -11.50 -17.34
C HIS A 126 12.10 -11.68 -18.59
N PHE A 127 12.04 -12.88 -19.13
CA PHE A 127 11.20 -13.18 -20.30
C PHE A 127 9.74 -12.77 -20.06
N LEU A 128 9.16 -13.13 -18.93
CA LEU A 128 7.76 -12.84 -18.63
C LEU A 128 7.49 -11.33 -18.52
N ILE A 129 8.35 -10.59 -17.78
CA ILE A 129 8.10 -9.16 -17.55
C ILE A 129 8.42 -8.32 -18.78
N SER A 130 9.43 -8.70 -19.59
CA SER A 130 9.77 -7.99 -20.82
C SER A 130 8.72 -8.12 -21.94
N ARG A 131 7.64 -8.88 -21.73
CA ARG A 131 6.52 -8.97 -22.70
C ARG A 131 5.52 -7.84 -22.54
N PHE A 132 5.53 -7.12 -21.43
CA PHE A 132 4.63 -6.00 -21.23
C PHE A 132 5.01 -4.82 -22.14
N THR A 133 4.00 -4.13 -22.65
CA THR A 133 4.17 -2.97 -23.55
C THR A 133 4.28 -1.67 -22.77
N LYS A 134 3.64 -1.61 -21.60
CA LYS A 134 3.67 -0.47 -20.67
C LYS A 134 3.87 -0.95 -19.23
N GLY A 135 4.56 -0.13 -18.44
CA GLY A 135 4.75 -0.32 -17.01
C GLY A 135 4.18 0.84 -16.21
N ILE A 136 3.51 0.54 -15.10
CA ILE A 136 3.04 1.54 -14.14
C ILE A 136 3.68 1.25 -12.79
N VAL A 137 4.22 2.28 -12.16
CA VAL A 137 4.75 2.28 -10.80
C VAL A 137 4.12 3.40 -9.99
N LEU A 138 4.21 3.36 -8.66
CA LEU A 138 3.52 4.32 -7.79
C LEU A 138 4.24 5.67 -7.68
N SER A 139 5.51 5.76 -8.11
CA SER A 139 6.30 7.00 -8.10
C SER A 139 7.56 6.83 -8.93
N ASP A 140 8.23 7.96 -9.24
CA ASP A 140 9.42 7.94 -10.11
C ASP A 140 10.59 7.17 -9.50
N SER A 141 10.82 7.25 -8.18
CA SER A 141 11.87 6.47 -7.52
C SER A 141 11.67 4.95 -7.63
N LEU A 142 10.44 4.51 -7.91
CA LEU A 142 10.10 3.10 -8.08
C LEU A 142 10.23 2.58 -9.52
N LYS A 143 10.53 3.43 -10.50
CA LYS A 143 10.79 3.02 -11.90
C LYS A 143 11.91 1.99 -12.01
N GLN A 144 12.87 2.00 -11.09
CA GLN A 144 13.93 1.01 -10.98
C GLN A 144 13.44 -0.45 -10.86
N ASN A 145 12.16 -0.67 -10.47
CA ASN A 145 11.57 -2.00 -10.45
C ASN A 145 11.28 -2.55 -11.85
N LEU A 146 11.06 -1.70 -12.83
CA LEU A 146 10.71 -2.09 -14.20
C LEU A 146 11.81 -1.78 -15.23
N SER A 147 12.75 -0.87 -14.94
CA SER A 147 13.84 -0.49 -15.84
C SER A 147 14.72 -1.66 -16.31
N PRO A 148 14.90 -2.80 -15.56
CA PRO A 148 15.61 -3.95 -16.10
C PRO A 148 14.87 -4.68 -17.23
N PHE A 149 13.60 -4.40 -17.47
CA PHE A 149 12.72 -5.15 -18.37
C PHE A 149 12.10 -4.31 -19.48
N LEU A 150 11.82 -3.04 -19.19
CA LEU A 150 11.12 -2.10 -20.08
C LEU A 150 11.97 -0.84 -20.29
N ARG A 151 11.82 -0.21 -21.45
CA ARG A 151 12.40 1.12 -21.70
C ARG A 151 11.74 2.17 -20.82
N GLU A 152 12.47 3.20 -20.44
CA GLU A 152 12.01 4.22 -19.50
C GLU A 152 10.78 5.00 -20.02
N GLU A 153 10.73 5.22 -21.34
CA GLU A 153 9.65 5.98 -21.99
C GLU A 153 8.27 5.32 -21.87
N VAL A 154 8.23 4.01 -21.62
CA VAL A 154 6.99 3.26 -21.43
C VAL A 154 6.72 2.90 -19.96
N ILE A 155 7.47 3.52 -19.01
CA ILE A 155 7.27 3.34 -17.57
C ILE A 155 6.68 4.63 -16.98
N TYR A 156 5.42 4.56 -16.57
CA TYR A 156 4.63 5.68 -16.06
C TYR A 156 4.57 5.66 -14.53
N SER A 157 4.55 6.86 -13.94
CA SER A 157 4.29 7.05 -12.51
C SER A 157 2.84 7.38 -12.27
N LEU A 158 2.14 6.54 -11.51
CA LEU A 158 0.75 6.71 -11.11
C LEU A 158 0.64 6.58 -9.59
N PRO A 159 0.72 7.69 -8.85
CA PRO A 159 0.60 7.67 -7.39
C PRO A 159 -0.74 7.10 -6.93
N ASN A 160 -0.75 6.45 -5.76
CA ASN A 160 -1.96 6.04 -5.09
C ASN A 160 -2.83 7.25 -4.72
N PHE A 161 -4.03 6.98 -4.24
CA PHE A 161 -5.08 7.95 -3.91
C PHE A 161 -5.72 7.61 -2.57
N ALA A 162 -6.52 8.52 -2.01
CA ALA A 162 -7.50 8.19 -0.99
C ALA A 162 -8.92 8.33 -1.55
N GLN A 163 -9.84 7.54 -1.01
CA GLN A 163 -11.25 7.55 -1.45
C GLN A 163 -11.98 8.79 -0.91
N ASP A 164 -12.78 9.44 -1.76
CA ASP A 164 -13.42 10.73 -1.48
C ASP A 164 -14.30 10.73 -0.23
N TYR A 165 -14.98 9.62 0.09
CA TYR A 165 -15.86 9.54 1.26
C TYR A 165 -15.15 9.74 2.60
N LEU A 166 -13.82 9.58 2.63
CA LEU A 166 -13.02 9.70 3.86
C LEU A 166 -12.87 11.16 4.31
N TYR A 167 -12.86 12.13 3.38
CA TYR A 167 -12.51 13.52 3.65
C TYR A 167 -13.55 14.54 3.17
N LYS A 168 -14.75 14.08 2.80
CA LYS A 168 -15.87 14.98 2.41
C LYS A 168 -16.35 15.86 3.55
N ASP A 169 -16.31 15.33 4.79
CA ASP A 169 -16.74 16.08 5.97
C ASP A 169 -15.55 16.85 6.53
N ASP A 170 -15.78 18.09 6.94
CA ASP A 170 -14.74 18.90 7.55
C ASP A 170 -14.44 18.41 8.97
N LYS A 171 -13.22 17.92 9.16
CA LYS A 171 -12.72 17.44 10.44
C LYS A 171 -12.38 18.61 11.34
N LYS A 172 -13.01 18.68 12.52
CA LYS A 172 -12.54 19.54 13.62
C LYS A 172 -11.30 18.91 14.26
N LEU A 173 -10.18 19.60 14.16
CA LEU A 173 -8.93 19.17 14.78
C LEU A 173 -9.02 19.37 16.30
N VAL A 174 -8.76 18.29 17.05
CA VAL A 174 -8.55 18.32 18.49
C VAL A 174 -7.04 18.37 18.70
N ILE A 175 -6.54 19.45 19.28
CA ILE A 175 -5.10 19.65 19.50
C ILE A 175 -4.71 19.62 20.98
N GLU A 176 -5.68 19.67 21.89
CA GLU A 176 -5.44 19.63 23.33
C GLU A 176 -4.94 18.26 23.81
N GLU A 177 -5.34 17.21 23.10
CA GLU A 177 -5.01 15.82 23.39
C GLU A 177 -4.24 15.17 22.25
N LEU A 178 -3.17 14.43 22.57
CA LEU A 178 -2.44 13.63 21.59
C LEU A 178 -3.22 12.34 21.29
N ARG A 179 -3.85 12.28 20.10
CA ARG A 179 -4.62 11.13 19.60
C ARG A 179 -3.87 10.39 18.52
N ILE A 180 -3.10 9.40 18.95
CA ILE A 180 -2.25 8.60 18.09
C ILE A 180 -3.08 7.47 17.44
N PHE A 181 -2.87 7.20 16.16
CA PHE A 181 -3.43 5.99 15.57
C PHE A 181 -2.46 5.31 14.62
N TYR A 182 -2.63 3.99 14.54
CA TYR A 182 -1.95 3.11 13.61
C TYR A 182 -3.00 2.37 12.78
N LEU A 183 -2.81 2.30 11.46
CA LEU A 183 -3.73 1.64 10.54
C LEU A 183 -2.94 0.86 9.47
N SER A 184 -2.65 -0.39 9.75
CA SER A 184 -1.98 -1.34 8.84
C SER A 184 -2.06 -2.73 9.45
N ASN A 185 -1.68 -3.79 8.70
CA ASN A 185 -1.43 -5.09 9.31
C ASN A 185 -0.39 -4.97 10.43
N LEU A 186 -0.66 -5.61 11.57
CA LEU A 186 0.20 -5.58 12.75
C LEU A 186 1.35 -6.58 12.55
N MET A 187 2.28 -6.23 11.67
CA MET A 187 3.51 -6.97 11.34
C MET A 187 4.72 -6.24 11.91
N LYS A 188 5.75 -7.00 12.29
CA LYS A 188 7.03 -6.41 12.75
C LYS A 188 7.56 -5.39 11.75
N GLU A 189 7.55 -5.73 10.48
CA GLU A 189 8.08 -4.92 9.38
C GLU A 189 7.26 -3.65 9.11
N LYS A 190 6.00 -3.60 9.56
CA LYS A 190 5.17 -2.39 9.55
C LYS A 190 5.40 -1.51 10.79
N GLY A 191 6.31 -1.92 11.67
CA GLY A 191 6.80 -1.14 12.80
C GLY A 191 5.91 -1.16 14.04
N ILE A 192 4.87 -2.00 14.11
CA ILE A 192 3.95 -2.05 15.25
C ILE A 192 4.68 -2.32 16.58
N LEU A 193 5.64 -3.25 16.60
CA LEU A 193 6.36 -3.57 17.83
C LEU A 193 7.17 -2.39 18.37
N SER A 194 7.78 -1.60 17.48
CA SER A 194 8.52 -0.40 17.85
C SER A 194 7.58 0.69 18.37
N LEU A 195 6.41 0.86 17.73
CA LEU A 195 5.40 1.82 18.18
C LEU A 195 4.88 1.47 19.59
N LEU A 196 4.45 0.21 19.83
CA LEU A 196 3.91 -0.19 21.13
C LEU A 196 4.94 -0.02 22.26
N LYS A 197 6.21 -0.31 21.99
CA LYS A 197 7.29 -0.04 22.95
C LYS A 197 7.50 1.45 23.21
N ALA A 198 7.43 2.28 22.15
CA ALA A 198 7.54 3.74 22.30
C ALA A 198 6.38 4.30 23.13
N LEU A 199 5.15 3.82 22.91
CA LEU A 199 3.97 4.19 23.71
C LEU A 199 4.15 3.81 25.20
N ASN A 200 4.74 2.64 25.49
CA ASN A 200 5.05 2.24 26.87
C ASN A 200 6.05 3.20 27.55
N ILE A 201 7.03 3.72 26.80
CA ILE A 201 7.97 4.72 27.36
C ILE A 201 7.24 6.06 27.61
N LEU A 202 6.32 6.47 26.75
CA LEU A 202 5.50 7.67 26.99
C LEU A 202 4.69 7.56 28.29
N GLU A 203 4.04 6.41 28.54
CA GLU A 203 3.29 6.18 29.78
C GLU A 203 4.19 6.24 31.03
N ARG A 204 5.39 5.60 30.97
CA ARG A 204 6.37 5.67 32.07
C ARG A 204 6.88 7.08 32.34
N ASN A 205 6.94 7.92 31.31
CA ASN A 205 7.33 9.32 31.40
C ASN A 205 6.15 10.26 31.72
N ASN A 206 4.97 9.73 32.04
CA ASN A 206 3.74 10.47 32.32
C ASN A 206 3.31 11.43 31.18
N ILE A 207 3.63 11.09 29.92
CA ILE A 207 3.16 11.84 28.76
C ILE A 207 1.75 11.38 28.43
N HIS A 208 0.78 12.30 28.49
CA HIS A 208 -0.62 12.00 28.22
C HIS A 208 -0.90 11.84 26.73
N TYR A 209 -1.48 10.71 26.35
CA TYR A 209 -1.95 10.40 25.00
C TYR A 209 -3.15 9.45 25.07
N ARG A 210 -3.89 9.32 23.98
CA ARG A 210 -4.72 8.16 23.68
C ARG A 210 -4.30 7.56 22.34
N ALA A 211 -4.28 6.23 22.24
CA ALA A 211 -3.93 5.55 21.00
C ALA A 211 -4.97 4.53 20.56
N LYS A 212 -5.19 4.42 19.25
CA LYS A 212 -5.98 3.36 18.61
C LYS A 212 -5.16 2.61 17.58
N ILE A 213 -5.12 1.31 17.72
CA ILE A 213 -4.37 0.40 16.85
C ILE A 213 -5.37 -0.42 16.03
N ALA A 214 -5.30 -0.31 14.70
CA ALA A 214 -6.19 -1.00 13.79
C ALA A 214 -5.43 -1.84 12.76
N GLY A 215 -5.94 -3.04 12.48
CA GLY A 215 -5.44 -3.94 11.44
C GLY A 215 -5.44 -5.40 11.87
N ASN A 216 -5.13 -6.28 10.94
CA ASN A 216 -5.02 -7.71 11.21
C ASN A 216 -3.70 -8.02 11.90
N ILE A 217 -3.74 -8.83 12.97
CA ILE A 217 -2.55 -9.25 13.71
C ILE A 217 -1.86 -10.40 12.96
N ASP A 218 -0.57 -10.23 12.64
CA ASP A 218 0.28 -11.30 12.12
C ASP A 218 0.42 -12.42 13.18
N GLN A 219 0.00 -13.63 12.84
CA GLN A 219 0.01 -14.79 13.74
C GLN A 219 1.39 -15.03 14.34
N LYS A 220 2.47 -14.82 13.59
CA LYS A 220 3.85 -14.98 14.04
C LYS A 220 4.20 -14.11 15.25
N TYR A 221 3.57 -12.96 15.38
CA TYR A 221 3.84 -11.97 16.44
C TYR A 221 2.67 -11.77 17.39
N SER A 222 1.59 -12.54 17.25
CA SER A 222 0.32 -12.35 17.98
C SER A 222 0.52 -12.31 19.50
N LYS A 223 1.22 -13.29 20.08
CA LYS A 223 1.51 -13.34 21.51
C LYS A 223 2.24 -12.07 21.98
N LYS A 224 3.31 -11.67 21.28
CA LYS A 224 4.09 -10.48 21.65
C LYS A 224 3.34 -9.19 21.51
N ILE A 225 2.50 -9.06 20.46
CA ILE A 225 1.65 -7.88 20.26
C ILE A 225 0.61 -7.80 21.36
N SER A 226 -0.06 -8.91 21.71
CA SER A 226 -1.05 -8.95 22.80
C SER A 226 -0.43 -8.63 24.15
N GLU A 227 0.75 -9.15 24.47
CA GLU A 227 1.47 -8.82 25.70
C GLU A 227 1.78 -7.32 25.81
N LEU A 228 2.26 -6.70 24.71
CA LEU A 228 2.54 -5.27 24.68
C LEU A 228 1.28 -4.42 24.79
N LEU A 229 0.18 -4.78 24.12
CA LEU A 229 -1.09 -4.08 24.18
C LEU A 229 -1.70 -4.14 25.59
N ASN A 230 -1.69 -5.31 26.23
CA ASN A 230 -2.20 -5.50 27.58
C ASN A 230 -1.43 -4.68 28.64
N GLY A 231 -0.18 -4.35 28.36
CA GLY A 231 0.65 -3.51 29.23
C GLY A 231 0.41 -2.00 29.08
N LEU A 232 -0.42 -1.56 28.13
CA LEU A 232 -0.68 -0.15 27.83
C LEU A 232 -2.09 0.27 28.29
N LYS A 233 -2.17 1.30 29.14
CA LYS A 233 -3.43 1.78 29.71
C LYS A 233 -4.20 2.71 28.77
N ASN A 234 -3.46 3.47 27.94
CA ASN A 234 -4.02 4.50 27.07
C ASN A 234 -4.10 4.06 25.58
N THR A 235 -4.00 2.75 25.32
CA THR A 235 -3.96 2.18 23.96
C THR A 235 -5.04 1.13 23.78
N GLU A 236 -5.88 1.31 22.76
CA GLU A 236 -6.97 0.41 22.41
C GLU A 236 -6.66 -0.30 21.07
N TYR A 237 -6.75 -1.64 21.03
CA TYR A 237 -6.78 -2.40 19.78
C TYR A 237 -8.24 -2.53 19.32
N ILE A 238 -8.56 -1.99 18.15
CA ILE A 238 -9.93 -1.90 17.63
C ILE A 238 -10.21 -2.89 16.46
N GLY A 239 -9.28 -3.83 16.22
CA GLY A 239 -9.43 -4.83 15.18
C GLY A 239 -9.23 -4.29 13.76
N VAL A 240 -9.73 -5.01 12.76
CA VAL A 240 -9.73 -4.59 11.36
C VAL A 240 -10.86 -3.60 11.13
N VAL A 241 -10.56 -2.48 10.49
CA VAL A 241 -11.53 -1.41 10.20
C VAL A 241 -11.62 -1.13 8.70
N ASP A 242 -12.83 -0.94 8.22
CA ASP A 242 -13.15 -0.51 6.86
C ASP A 242 -14.34 0.46 6.87
N GLY A 243 -14.71 1.00 5.72
CA GLY A 243 -15.87 1.89 5.56
C GLY A 243 -15.92 2.98 6.62
N ASP A 244 -17.06 3.10 7.29
CA ASP A 244 -17.30 4.14 8.31
C ASP A 244 -16.41 3.97 9.55
N LYS A 245 -16.08 2.74 9.95
CA LYS A 245 -15.16 2.51 11.08
C LYS A 245 -13.78 3.08 10.77
N LYS A 246 -13.28 2.89 9.53
CA LYS A 246 -12.02 3.49 9.09
C LYS A 246 -12.10 5.01 9.03
N LYS A 247 -13.17 5.56 8.46
CA LYS A 247 -13.42 7.01 8.45
C LYS A 247 -13.43 7.60 9.87
N ASN A 248 -14.13 6.95 10.80
CA ASN A 248 -14.19 7.38 12.18
C ASN A 248 -12.82 7.35 12.86
N LEU A 249 -11.98 6.33 12.61
CA LEU A 249 -10.62 6.27 13.13
C LEU A 249 -9.76 7.43 12.61
N LEU A 250 -9.77 7.64 11.29
CA LEU A 250 -9.01 8.71 10.63
C LEU A 250 -9.41 10.11 11.11
N ASN A 251 -10.71 10.32 11.39
CA ASN A 251 -11.23 11.59 11.92
C ASN A 251 -11.00 11.75 13.42
N TRP A 252 -10.98 10.64 14.18
CA TRP A 252 -10.70 10.67 15.61
C TRP A 252 -9.24 11.05 15.92
N GLY A 253 -8.29 10.49 15.16
CA GLY A 253 -6.86 10.71 15.37
C GLY A 253 -6.41 12.11 14.95
N ASN A 254 -5.24 12.53 15.42
CA ASN A 254 -4.53 13.73 14.97
C ASN A 254 -3.06 13.45 14.65
N VAL A 255 -2.52 12.29 15.06
CA VAL A 255 -1.17 11.82 14.72
C VAL A 255 -1.25 10.38 14.21
N PHE A 256 -0.94 10.20 12.94
CA PHE A 256 -0.81 8.88 12.30
C PHE A 256 0.62 8.38 12.40
N VAL A 257 0.82 7.14 12.85
CA VAL A 257 2.15 6.54 12.99
C VAL A 257 2.23 5.25 12.19
N LEU A 258 3.13 5.22 11.19
CA LEU A 258 3.44 4.03 10.39
C LEU A 258 4.95 3.95 10.16
N PRO A 259 5.75 3.44 11.12
CA PRO A 259 7.21 3.38 11.02
C PRO A 259 7.66 2.13 10.25
N THR A 260 7.16 1.97 9.02
CA THR A 260 7.33 0.78 8.19
C THR A 260 8.75 0.65 7.64
N PHE A 261 9.26 -0.58 7.63
CA PHE A 261 10.45 -0.99 6.88
C PHE A 261 10.19 -2.26 6.05
N TYR A 262 8.92 -2.46 5.69
CA TYR A 262 8.48 -3.61 4.92
C TYR A 262 9.11 -3.62 3.53
N LYS A 263 9.88 -4.65 3.22
CA LYS A 263 10.70 -4.71 2.00
C LYS A 263 9.91 -4.59 0.68
N MET A 264 8.64 -5.00 0.69
CA MET A 264 7.76 -4.91 -0.47
C MET A 264 6.87 -3.66 -0.45
N GLU A 265 7.14 -2.69 0.45
CA GLU A 265 6.40 -1.44 0.48
C GLU A 265 6.52 -0.70 -0.85
N GLY A 266 5.44 -0.06 -1.26
CA GLY A 266 5.47 0.89 -2.36
C GLY A 266 5.16 2.28 -1.82
N GLN A 267 3.91 2.65 -1.94
CA GLN A 267 3.36 3.90 -1.44
C GLN A 267 2.12 3.56 -0.60
N PRO A 268 2.22 3.58 0.75
CA PRO A 268 1.11 3.21 1.61
C PRO A 268 -0.11 4.13 1.42
N ILE A 269 -1.24 3.57 1.02
CA ILE A 269 -2.51 4.30 0.85
C ILE A 269 -2.90 4.99 2.17
N THR A 270 -2.63 4.36 3.32
CA THR A 270 -2.97 4.89 4.63
C THR A 270 -2.26 6.21 4.97
N ILE A 271 -1.08 6.47 4.40
CA ILE A 271 -0.42 7.78 4.52
C ILE A 271 -1.24 8.84 3.78
N LEU A 272 -1.71 8.56 2.56
CA LEU A 272 -2.55 9.49 1.79
C LEU A 272 -3.91 9.69 2.44
N GLU A 273 -4.50 8.63 3.01
CA GLU A 273 -5.74 8.70 3.79
C GLU A 273 -5.57 9.59 5.05
N ALA A 274 -4.43 9.46 5.74
CA ALA A 274 -4.11 10.30 6.89
C ALA A 274 -3.89 11.77 6.49
N MET A 275 -3.23 12.04 5.35
CA MET A 275 -3.10 13.40 4.80
C MET A 275 -4.47 14.00 4.46
N ALA A 276 -5.29 13.24 3.73
CA ALA A 276 -6.63 13.66 3.31
C ALA A 276 -7.51 14.07 4.50
N THR A 277 -7.34 13.42 5.64
CA THR A 277 -8.13 13.60 6.86
C THR A 277 -7.44 14.44 7.92
N LYS A 278 -6.58 15.39 7.53
CA LYS A 278 -5.92 16.35 8.45
C LYS A 278 -5.22 15.62 9.62
N ASN A 279 -4.22 14.81 9.36
CA ASN A 279 -3.40 14.21 10.42
C ASN A 279 -1.93 14.56 10.21
N LEU A 280 -1.19 14.79 11.29
CA LEU A 280 0.27 14.77 11.30
C LEU A 280 0.74 13.33 11.13
N ILE A 281 1.82 13.12 10.39
CA ILE A 281 2.30 11.78 10.04
C ILE A 281 3.68 11.54 10.63
N ILE A 282 3.88 10.38 11.25
CA ILE A 282 5.18 9.86 11.66
C ILE A 282 5.44 8.58 10.85
N THR A 283 6.47 8.56 10.05
CA THR A 283 6.80 7.43 9.19
C THR A 283 8.31 7.29 8.99
N THR A 284 8.76 6.43 8.11
CA THR A 284 10.17 6.22 7.78
C THR A 284 10.49 6.68 6.38
N ASN A 285 11.72 7.09 6.12
CA ASN A 285 12.22 7.27 4.76
C ASN A 285 12.45 5.89 4.13
N HIS A 286 11.42 5.36 3.45
CA HIS A 286 11.41 4.01 2.91
C HIS A 286 10.57 3.89 1.63
N ALA A 287 11.13 3.22 0.61
CA ALA A 287 10.46 2.97 -0.68
C ALA A 287 9.90 4.26 -1.31
N GLY A 288 8.68 4.24 -1.86
CA GLY A 288 8.03 5.39 -2.45
C GLY A 288 7.41 6.38 -1.45
N ILE A 289 7.67 6.23 -0.14
CA ILE A 289 7.18 7.19 0.86
C ILE A 289 7.85 8.55 0.69
N SER A 290 9.15 8.57 0.41
CA SER A 290 9.91 9.82 0.20
C SER A 290 9.42 10.66 -0.99
N ASP A 291 8.70 10.06 -1.93
CA ASP A 291 8.15 10.77 -3.08
C ASP A 291 6.86 11.53 -2.77
N ILE A 292 6.14 11.10 -1.72
CA ILE A 292 4.88 11.71 -1.28
C ILE A 292 4.99 12.45 0.05
N PHE A 293 6.09 12.30 0.77
CA PHE A 293 6.27 12.81 2.11
C PHE A 293 7.58 13.60 2.22
N LYS A 294 7.49 14.81 2.75
CA LYS A 294 8.63 15.68 3.05
C LYS A 294 8.74 15.85 4.55
N ASP A 295 9.92 15.52 5.09
CA ASP A 295 10.21 15.67 6.51
C ASP A 295 9.96 17.12 6.99
N GLN A 296 9.42 17.27 8.20
CA GLN A 296 9.03 18.52 8.85
C GLN A 296 7.91 19.33 8.14
N LYS A 297 7.48 18.91 6.93
CA LYS A 297 6.33 19.51 6.23
C LYS A 297 5.06 18.68 6.38
N ASN A 298 5.16 17.38 6.10
CA ASN A 298 4.03 16.45 6.22
C ASN A 298 3.97 15.76 7.60
N GLY A 299 5.01 15.93 8.41
CA GLY A 299 5.25 15.28 9.68
C GLY A 299 6.72 14.99 9.86
N PHE A 300 7.06 13.85 10.45
CA PHE A 300 8.44 13.54 10.81
C PHE A 300 8.87 12.15 10.34
N PHE A 301 10.07 12.06 9.81
CA PHE A 301 10.71 10.78 9.63
C PHE A 301 11.30 10.26 10.95
N VAL A 302 11.15 8.96 11.15
CA VAL A 302 11.81 8.21 12.21
C VAL A 302 12.70 7.13 11.62
N GLU A 303 13.69 6.69 12.39
CA GLU A 303 14.57 5.61 11.99
C GLU A 303 13.82 4.27 11.96
N LYS A 304 14.21 3.41 11.01
CA LYS A 304 13.62 2.08 10.86
C LYS A 304 13.91 1.21 12.07
N ASN A 305 12.87 0.57 12.61
CA ASN A 305 12.97 -0.35 13.76
C ASN A 305 13.64 0.28 15.00
N ASN A 306 13.50 1.59 15.19
CA ASN A 306 14.07 2.33 16.31
C ASN A 306 12.95 2.87 17.21
N VAL A 307 12.92 2.41 18.46
CA VAL A 307 11.92 2.77 19.47
C VAL A 307 12.14 4.19 19.96
N GLU A 308 13.39 4.54 20.25
CA GLU A 308 13.80 5.85 20.78
C GLU A 308 13.48 6.97 19.79
N SER A 309 13.69 6.73 18.49
CA SER A 309 13.38 7.70 17.44
C SER A 309 11.86 8.02 17.42
N ILE A 310 11.00 7.00 17.54
CA ILE A 310 9.54 7.19 17.60
C ILE A 310 9.16 7.94 18.90
N GLN A 311 9.69 7.50 20.03
CA GLN A 311 9.42 8.10 21.34
C GLN A 311 9.80 9.58 21.38
N LYS A 312 11.00 9.94 20.90
CA LYS A 312 11.49 11.33 20.87
C LYS A 312 10.55 12.24 20.07
N ILE A 313 10.10 11.81 18.89
CA ILE A 313 9.19 12.58 18.04
C ILE A 313 7.81 12.71 18.70
N LEU A 314 7.27 11.64 19.29
CA LEU A 314 5.98 11.69 19.99
C LEU A 314 6.04 12.61 21.23
N SER A 315 7.14 12.58 21.99
CA SER A 315 7.35 13.50 23.12
C SER A 315 7.44 14.96 22.65
N TYR A 316 8.21 15.22 21.58
CA TYR A 316 8.30 16.55 20.98
C TYR A 316 6.93 17.09 20.55
N ILE A 317 6.09 16.26 19.93
CA ILE A 317 4.73 16.66 19.51
C ILE A 317 3.83 16.93 20.72
N ALA A 318 3.95 16.12 21.79
CA ALA A 318 3.19 16.32 23.03
C ALA A 318 3.48 17.68 23.68
N GLU A 319 4.73 18.14 23.60
CA GLU A 319 5.16 19.45 24.10
C GLU A 319 4.82 20.60 23.11
N ASN A 320 4.72 20.29 21.80
CA ASN A 320 4.54 21.27 20.73
C ASN A 320 3.24 21.02 19.94
N LYS A 321 2.10 20.90 20.61
CA LYS A 321 0.80 20.50 20.02
C LYS A 321 0.31 21.41 18.89
N ASN A 322 0.73 22.67 18.85
CA ASN A 322 0.45 23.61 17.76
C ASN A 322 0.97 23.13 16.41
N GLN A 323 2.04 22.31 16.40
CA GLN A 323 2.54 21.69 15.17
C GLN A 323 1.50 20.75 14.53
N ILE A 324 0.62 20.13 15.33
CA ILE A 324 -0.40 19.21 14.82
C ILE A 324 -1.31 19.95 13.83
N SER A 325 -1.87 21.09 14.19
CA SER A 325 -2.79 21.84 13.33
C SER A 325 -2.10 22.40 12.09
N LYS A 326 -0.90 22.93 12.24
CA LYS A 326 -0.09 23.46 11.12
C LYS A 326 0.18 22.39 10.07
N ILE A 327 0.72 21.25 10.48
CA ILE A 327 1.09 20.15 9.59
C ILE A 327 -0.17 19.46 9.04
N ALA A 328 -1.21 19.26 9.84
CA ALA A 328 -2.45 18.63 9.42
C ALA A 328 -3.15 19.40 8.30
N ASN A 329 -3.24 20.73 8.39
CA ASN A 329 -3.82 21.58 7.36
C ASN A 329 -2.96 21.58 6.09
N TYR A 330 -1.63 21.64 6.23
CA TYR A 330 -0.73 21.49 5.09
C TYR A 330 -0.94 20.14 4.38
N ASN A 331 -1.06 19.04 5.14
CA ASN A 331 -1.25 17.70 4.59
C ASN A 331 -2.52 17.58 3.77
N GLN A 332 -3.63 18.11 4.26
CA GLN A 332 -4.88 18.08 3.49
C GLN A 332 -4.77 18.89 2.20
N ALA A 333 -4.22 20.10 2.26
CA ALA A 333 -4.03 20.93 1.06
C ALA A 333 -3.09 20.23 0.05
N TYR A 334 -2.00 19.66 0.52
CA TYR A 334 -1.06 18.90 -0.31
C TYR A 334 -1.70 17.66 -0.95
N PHE A 335 -2.49 16.90 -0.18
CA PHE A 335 -3.26 15.77 -0.68
C PHE A 335 -4.27 16.20 -1.76
N LEU A 336 -5.09 17.21 -1.52
CA LEU A 336 -6.10 17.70 -2.46
C LEU A 336 -5.47 18.14 -3.78
N ASN A 337 -4.27 18.70 -3.72
CA ASN A 337 -3.54 19.15 -4.89
C ASN A 337 -2.83 18.02 -5.66
N ASN A 338 -2.65 16.80 -5.10
CA ASN A 338 -1.81 15.80 -5.73
C ASN A 338 -2.41 14.39 -5.83
N PHE A 339 -3.24 13.94 -4.87
CA PHE A 339 -3.54 12.52 -4.69
C PHE A 339 -5.04 12.18 -4.64
N THR A 340 -5.90 13.07 -5.15
CA THR A 340 -7.35 12.81 -5.20
C THR A 340 -7.68 11.70 -6.19
N LEU A 341 -8.80 11.02 -5.96
CA LEU A 341 -9.31 10.00 -6.88
C LEU A 341 -9.54 10.57 -8.29
N LYS A 342 -9.98 11.85 -8.40
CA LYS A 342 -10.14 12.54 -9.68
C LYS A 342 -8.82 12.63 -10.46
N LYS A 343 -7.71 12.98 -9.80
CA LYS A 343 -6.37 13.04 -10.44
C LYS A 343 -5.88 11.67 -10.83
N PHE A 344 -6.02 10.69 -9.94
CA PHE A 344 -5.68 9.29 -10.23
C PHE A 344 -6.43 8.81 -11.49
N LYS A 345 -7.75 9.05 -11.57
CA LYS A 345 -8.57 8.70 -12.72
C LYS A 345 -8.05 9.33 -14.00
N LYS A 346 -7.82 10.66 -13.99
CA LYS A 346 -7.31 11.40 -15.15
C LYS A 346 -6.02 10.77 -15.67
N ASN A 347 -5.02 10.62 -14.80
CA ASN A 347 -3.71 10.07 -15.18
C ASN A 347 -3.80 8.60 -15.64
N LEU A 348 -4.65 7.78 -14.99
CA LEU A 348 -4.89 6.41 -15.42
C LEU A 348 -5.45 6.34 -16.84
N VAL A 349 -6.46 7.14 -17.15
CA VAL A 349 -7.09 7.16 -18.48
C VAL A 349 -6.10 7.68 -19.54
N GLU A 350 -5.28 8.67 -19.24
CA GLU A 350 -4.21 9.14 -20.12
C GLU A 350 -3.24 7.99 -20.45
N ILE A 351 -2.71 7.28 -19.46
CA ILE A 351 -1.80 6.13 -19.65
C ILE A 351 -2.47 5.00 -20.47
N MET A 352 -3.76 4.79 -20.28
CA MET A 352 -4.51 3.75 -21.01
C MET A 352 -4.74 4.10 -22.48
N ASN A 353 -4.73 5.39 -22.86
CA ASN A 353 -4.99 5.86 -24.22
C ASN A 353 -3.71 6.15 -25.03
N GLU A 354 -2.54 6.28 -24.38
CA GLU A 354 -1.24 6.35 -25.05
C GLU A 354 -0.85 5.02 -25.69
#